data_ec0511e441e32ba35f675cc27f9ba3af
#
_entry.id   ec0511e441e32ba35f675cc27f9ba3af
#
_cell.length_a   1.000
_cell.length_b   1.000
_cell.length_c   1.000
_cell.angle_alpha   90.00
_cell.angle_beta   90.00
_cell.angle_gamma   90.00
#
_symmetry.space_group_name_H-M   'P 1'
#
loop_
_entity.id
_entity.type
_entity.pdbx_description
1 polymer ?
#
loop_
_entity_poly.entity_id
_entity_poly.type
_entity_poly.pdbx_seq_one_letter_code
_entity_poly.pdbx_strand_id
1 'polypeptide(L)'
;MTSGVTCYTLKRTSQDTGTLDEIDQHTAGIALDFKTRNFLGNKNLELEAFFVWNSNPRGQADPGRIDLGVDDLSAHGARLNYPNDIWTAHISYRQFGDWYSPAVGFVTRNNFRRLEPRFGWAPRTPSLSWLRRLDFSVQFREMVSLSSAFPGADPYLLGGRGGTAERQWQFNLLGVDLESGDGFDVTATQTYEYLDREFSPSDGLRITPGDYTIWEYRIFGRTSGRRRVSLYG
;
A
#
# COMPACT_ATOMS: atom_id res chain seq x y z
N MET A 1 -9.30 -23.90 -8.62
CA MET A 1 -9.41 -23.34 -7.28
C MET A 1 -8.14 -23.73 -6.54
N THR A 2 -7.36 -22.76 -6.12
CA THR A 2 -6.15 -22.97 -5.32
C THR A 2 -6.31 -22.18 -4.02
N SER A 3 -5.99 -22.82 -2.91
CA SER A 3 -5.98 -22.17 -1.60
C SER A 3 -4.75 -22.65 -0.85
N GLY A 4 -4.16 -21.80 -0.09
CA GLY A 4 -3.00 -22.09 0.73
C GLY A 4 -3.07 -21.35 2.05
N VAL A 5 -2.60 -21.99 3.10
CA VAL A 5 -2.36 -21.39 4.40
C VAL A 5 -0.90 -21.60 4.74
N THR A 6 -0.20 -20.53 5.04
CA THR A 6 1.21 -20.58 5.46
C THR A 6 1.32 -20.07 6.88
N CYS A 7 1.94 -20.86 7.75
CA CYS A 7 2.28 -20.46 9.12
C CYS A 7 3.80 -20.45 9.26
N TYR A 8 4.34 -19.47 9.97
CA TYR A 8 5.77 -19.39 10.22
C TYR A 8 6.07 -18.82 11.60
N THR A 9 7.21 -19.21 12.13
CA THR A 9 7.79 -18.63 13.34
C THR A 9 9.26 -18.34 13.10
N LEU A 10 9.72 -17.19 13.55
CA LEU A 10 11.11 -16.75 13.45
C LEU A 10 11.58 -16.27 14.82
N LYS A 11 12.81 -16.60 15.17
CA LYS A 11 13.47 -16.11 16.37
C LYS A 11 14.73 -15.36 15.98
N ARG A 12 14.95 -14.22 16.61
CA ARG A 12 16.20 -13.47 16.56
C ARG A 12 16.72 -13.31 17.97
N THR A 13 17.95 -13.75 18.21
CA THR A 13 18.69 -13.45 19.44
C THR A 13 19.67 -12.31 19.15
N SER A 14 19.65 -11.27 19.96
CA SER A 14 20.60 -10.16 19.89
C SER A 14 21.13 -9.86 21.28
N GLN A 15 22.42 -9.50 21.37
CA GLN A 15 23.03 -9.07 22.61
C GLN A 15 22.85 -7.56 22.76
N ASP A 16 22.36 -7.13 23.93
CA ASP A 16 22.35 -5.73 24.28
C ASP A 16 23.73 -5.30 24.73
N THR A 17 24.37 -4.38 24.00
CA THR A 17 25.70 -3.89 24.30
C THR A 17 25.80 -3.07 25.60
N GLY A 18 24.66 -2.63 26.13
CA GLY A 18 24.60 -1.87 27.36
C GLY A 18 24.59 -2.74 28.64
N THR A 19 23.92 -3.90 28.58
CA THR A 19 23.73 -4.80 29.72
C THR A 19 24.40 -6.16 29.57
N LEU A 20 24.86 -6.50 28.36
CA LEU A 20 25.35 -7.84 27.96
C LEU A 20 24.27 -8.93 28.04
N ASP A 21 23.01 -8.56 28.20
CA ASP A 21 21.90 -9.51 28.25
C ASP A 21 21.49 -9.95 26.86
N GLU A 22 21.18 -11.25 26.71
CA GLU A 22 20.59 -11.77 25.49
C GLU A 22 19.11 -11.37 25.42
N ILE A 23 18.74 -10.78 24.30
CA ILE A 23 17.34 -10.41 24.01
C ILE A 23 16.81 -11.33 22.92
N ASP A 24 15.84 -12.14 23.26
CA ASP A 24 15.14 -13.00 22.33
C ASP A 24 13.89 -12.29 21.78
N GLN A 25 13.87 -12.12 20.48
CA GLN A 25 12.73 -11.54 19.75
C GLN A 25 12.08 -12.62 18.89
N HIS A 26 10.78 -12.81 19.09
CA HIS A 26 10.00 -13.80 18.36
C HIS A 26 9.04 -13.13 17.40
N THR A 27 8.84 -13.72 16.24
CA THR A 27 7.83 -13.34 15.27
C THR A 27 7.08 -14.60 14.85
N ALA A 28 5.75 -14.54 14.89
CA ALA A 28 4.88 -15.59 14.42
C ALA A 28 3.85 -15.03 13.45
N GLY A 29 3.52 -15.75 12.41
CA GLY A 29 2.57 -15.26 11.41
C GLY A 29 1.80 -16.36 10.72
N ILE A 30 0.65 -15.97 10.18
CA ILE A 30 -0.20 -16.78 9.33
C ILE A 30 -0.56 -15.96 8.09
N ALA A 31 -0.53 -16.59 6.94
CA ALA A 31 -0.99 -16.02 5.69
C ALA A 31 -1.99 -16.96 5.01
N LEU A 32 -3.01 -16.40 4.41
CA LEU A 32 -4.06 -17.08 3.66
C LEU A 32 -4.05 -16.58 2.23
N ASP A 33 -3.99 -17.52 1.28
CA ASP A 33 -4.13 -17.29 -0.15
C ASP A 33 -5.31 -18.11 -0.69
N PHE A 34 -6.24 -17.44 -1.35
CA PHE A 34 -7.35 -18.07 -2.05
C PHE A 34 -7.48 -17.49 -3.44
N LYS A 35 -7.46 -18.34 -4.47
CA LYS A 35 -7.59 -17.94 -5.88
C LYS A 35 -8.58 -18.83 -6.59
N THR A 36 -9.51 -18.23 -7.31
CA THR A 36 -10.46 -18.94 -8.17
C THR A 36 -10.54 -18.29 -9.55
N ARG A 37 -10.79 -19.11 -10.56
CA ARG A 37 -11.05 -18.67 -11.94
C ARG A 37 -12.52 -18.84 -12.35
N ASN A 38 -13.35 -19.30 -11.43
CA ASN A 38 -14.75 -19.63 -11.67
C ASN A 38 -15.73 -18.71 -10.92
N PHE A 39 -15.27 -17.52 -10.48
CA PHE A 39 -16.14 -16.53 -9.87
C PHE A 39 -17.10 -15.98 -10.95
N LEU A 40 -18.38 -15.92 -10.65
CA LEU A 40 -19.42 -15.51 -11.61
C LEU A 40 -19.30 -16.23 -12.99
N GLY A 41 -18.96 -17.52 -12.95
CA GLY A 41 -18.86 -18.40 -14.11
C GLY A 41 -17.43 -18.54 -14.64
N ASN A 42 -16.74 -17.47 -15.03
CA ASN A 42 -15.42 -17.53 -15.65
C ASN A 42 -14.49 -16.37 -15.27
N LYS A 43 -14.72 -15.74 -14.12
CA LYS A 43 -13.93 -14.62 -13.68
C LYS A 43 -12.92 -15.03 -12.61
N ASN A 44 -11.81 -14.29 -12.58
CA ASN A 44 -10.79 -14.45 -11.55
C ASN A 44 -11.18 -13.65 -10.30
N LEU A 45 -10.97 -14.25 -9.16
CA LEU A 45 -11.05 -13.59 -7.86
C LEU A 45 -9.94 -14.13 -6.98
N GLU A 46 -9.26 -13.22 -6.26
CA GLU A 46 -8.18 -13.55 -5.36
C GLU A 46 -8.44 -12.88 -4.01
N LEU A 47 -8.23 -13.62 -2.94
CA LEU A 47 -8.24 -13.13 -1.57
C LEU A 47 -6.93 -13.49 -0.92
N GLU A 48 -6.24 -12.50 -0.40
CA GLU A 48 -5.02 -12.65 0.38
C GLU A 48 -5.26 -12.00 1.76
N ALA A 49 -4.82 -12.67 2.82
CA ALA A 49 -4.87 -12.12 4.16
C ALA A 49 -3.65 -12.56 4.95
N PHE A 50 -3.22 -11.73 5.88
CA PHE A 50 -2.12 -12.07 6.76
C PHE A 50 -2.34 -11.50 8.16
N PHE A 51 -1.77 -12.17 9.13
CA PHE A 51 -1.59 -11.69 10.49
C PHE A 51 -0.20 -12.08 10.96
N VAL A 52 0.55 -11.12 11.48
CA VAL A 52 1.89 -11.32 12.02
C VAL A 52 1.97 -10.67 13.39
N TRP A 53 2.40 -11.42 14.36
CA TRP A 53 2.66 -10.93 15.70
C TRP A 53 4.14 -11.03 16.02
N ASN A 54 4.65 -10.11 16.82
CA ASN A 54 6.01 -10.21 17.35
C ASN A 54 6.06 -9.89 18.84
N SER A 55 7.00 -10.51 19.55
CA SER A 55 7.42 -9.99 20.84
C SER A 55 8.35 -8.79 20.60
N ASN A 56 8.18 -7.73 21.37
CA ASN A 56 9.11 -6.59 21.38
C ASN A 56 9.62 -6.36 22.80
N PRO A 57 10.62 -7.15 23.28
CA PRO A 57 11.11 -7.06 24.65
C PRO A 57 11.60 -5.66 25.04
N ARG A 58 12.22 -4.93 24.10
CA ARG A 58 12.66 -3.55 24.32
C ARG A 58 11.50 -2.58 24.51
N GLY A 59 10.45 -2.73 23.70
CA GLY A 59 9.23 -1.92 23.85
C GLY A 59 8.46 -2.26 25.12
N GLN A 60 8.43 -3.54 25.51
CA GLN A 60 7.79 -3.99 26.75
C GLN A 60 8.55 -3.52 28.00
N ALA A 61 9.85 -3.30 27.90
CA ALA A 61 10.69 -2.78 28.99
C ALA A 61 10.61 -1.25 29.17
N ASP A 62 9.90 -0.52 28.29
CA ASP A 62 9.71 0.92 28.40
C ASP A 62 8.85 1.26 29.62
N PRO A 63 9.38 1.99 30.62
CA PRO A 63 8.65 2.34 31.85
C PRO A 63 7.37 3.15 31.63
N GLY A 64 7.24 3.79 30.48
CA GLY A 64 6.04 4.56 30.08
C GLY A 64 4.92 3.72 29.51
N ARG A 65 5.13 2.41 29.25
CA ARG A 65 4.15 1.51 28.65
C ARG A 65 4.02 0.20 29.45
N ILE A 66 2.99 0.15 30.26
CA ILE A 66 2.78 -0.95 31.19
C ILE A 66 2.05 -2.16 30.57
N ASP A 67 1.35 -1.97 29.42
CA ASP A 67 0.57 -3.04 28.78
C ASP A 67 0.50 -2.85 27.26
N LEU A 68 1.32 -3.61 26.52
CA LEU A 68 1.28 -3.67 25.06
C LEU A 68 0.30 -4.76 24.63
N GLY A 69 -0.80 -4.36 24.02
CA GLY A 69 -1.79 -5.27 23.46
C GLY A 69 -1.31 -5.97 22.18
N VAL A 70 -2.07 -6.96 21.75
CA VAL A 70 -1.83 -7.65 20.47
C VAL A 70 -1.82 -6.66 19.30
N ASP A 71 -2.69 -5.66 19.34
CA ASP A 71 -2.80 -4.64 18.28
C ASP A 71 -1.53 -3.80 18.15
N ASP A 72 -0.84 -3.52 19.27
CA ASP A 72 0.42 -2.75 19.28
C ASP A 72 1.59 -3.56 18.72
N LEU A 73 1.55 -4.88 18.90
CA LEU A 73 2.62 -5.80 18.56
C LEU A 73 2.37 -6.58 17.26
N SER A 74 1.35 -6.23 16.50
CA SER A 74 0.98 -6.97 15.30
C SER A 74 0.92 -6.12 14.04
N ALA A 75 1.03 -6.80 12.92
CA ALA A 75 0.67 -6.31 11.61
C ALA A 75 -0.33 -7.28 10.97
N HIS A 76 -1.40 -6.75 10.41
CA HIS A 76 -2.39 -7.55 9.72
C HIS A 76 -2.97 -6.83 8.51
N GLY A 77 -3.55 -7.60 7.62
CA GLY A 77 -4.19 -7.03 6.44
C GLY A 77 -4.91 -8.06 5.59
N ALA A 78 -5.71 -7.55 4.70
CA ALA A 78 -6.39 -8.34 3.69
C ALA A 78 -6.47 -7.59 2.36
N ARG A 79 -6.47 -8.33 1.27
CA ARG A 79 -6.66 -7.83 -0.09
C ARG A 79 -7.63 -8.71 -0.84
N LEU A 80 -8.66 -8.11 -1.38
CA LEU A 80 -9.56 -8.73 -2.35
C LEU A 80 -9.24 -8.13 -3.72
N ASN A 81 -8.96 -8.99 -4.70
CA ASN A 81 -8.56 -8.61 -6.05
C ASN A 81 -9.43 -9.29 -7.09
N TYR A 82 -9.92 -8.52 -8.06
CA TYR A 82 -10.70 -8.96 -9.20
C TYR A 82 -9.93 -8.63 -10.50
N PRO A 83 -8.90 -9.44 -10.86
CA PRO A 83 -7.98 -9.16 -11.97
C PRO A 83 -8.53 -9.71 -13.29
N ASN A 84 -9.50 -9.03 -13.90
CA ASN A 84 -10.09 -9.44 -15.16
C ASN A 84 -9.79 -8.44 -16.28
N ASP A 85 -10.12 -8.81 -17.51
CA ASP A 85 -9.68 -8.11 -18.72
C ASP A 85 -10.32 -6.71 -18.89
N ILE A 86 -11.67 -6.64 -18.84
CA ILE A 86 -12.40 -5.40 -19.06
C ILE A 86 -12.56 -4.60 -17.77
N TRP A 87 -12.83 -5.30 -16.68
CA TRP A 87 -13.03 -4.71 -15.37
C TRP A 87 -12.00 -5.25 -14.41
N THR A 88 -11.30 -4.35 -13.75
CA THR A 88 -10.39 -4.68 -12.66
C THR A 88 -10.82 -3.95 -11.40
N ALA A 89 -10.74 -4.61 -10.28
CA ALA A 89 -10.98 -3.96 -9.00
C ALA A 89 -10.12 -4.60 -7.93
N HIS A 90 -9.65 -3.81 -6.98
CA HIS A 90 -9.13 -4.35 -5.74
C HIS A 90 -9.43 -3.43 -4.58
N ILE A 91 -9.44 -4.01 -3.40
CA ILE A 91 -9.44 -3.29 -2.14
C ILE A 91 -8.42 -3.97 -1.23
N SER A 92 -7.51 -3.20 -0.65
CA SER A 92 -6.58 -3.71 0.34
C SER A 92 -6.64 -2.87 1.62
N TYR A 93 -6.57 -3.56 2.74
CA TYR A 93 -6.48 -2.98 4.07
C TYR A 93 -5.24 -3.53 4.77
N ARG A 94 -4.50 -2.66 5.46
CA ARG A 94 -3.36 -3.04 6.30
C ARG A 94 -3.33 -2.17 7.54
N GLN A 95 -2.95 -2.79 8.65
CA GLN A 95 -2.67 -2.10 9.90
C GLN A 95 -1.35 -2.60 10.48
N PHE A 96 -0.56 -1.67 10.98
CA PHE A 96 0.70 -1.93 11.67
C PHE A 96 0.67 -1.25 13.02
N GLY A 97 0.82 -2.04 14.08
CA GLY A 97 0.85 -1.56 15.45
C GLY A 97 2.05 -0.65 15.71
N ASP A 98 1.95 0.15 16.76
CA ASP A 98 2.96 1.15 17.12
C ASP A 98 4.31 0.50 17.49
N TRP A 99 4.25 -0.64 18.16
CA TRP A 99 5.42 -1.38 18.64
C TRP A 99 5.73 -2.64 17.82
N TYR A 100 5.13 -2.73 16.63
CA TYR A 100 5.43 -3.84 15.74
C TYR A 100 6.88 -3.74 15.23
N SER A 101 7.71 -4.75 15.59
CA SER A 101 9.11 -4.83 15.22
C SER A 101 9.47 -6.30 14.97
N PRO A 102 9.39 -6.80 13.73
CA PRO A 102 9.63 -8.21 13.45
C PRO A 102 11.09 -8.59 13.71
N ALA A 103 11.32 -9.84 14.13
CA ALA A 103 12.64 -10.36 14.41
C ALA A 103 13.53 -10.38 13.15
N VAL A 104 12.92 -10.56 11.97
CA VAL A 104 13.57 -10.54 10.66
C VAL A 104 12.74 -9.67 9.73
N GLY A 105 13.42 -8.79 9.01
CA GLY A 105 12.79 -7.85 8.08
C GLY A 105 12.91 -6.40 8.54
N PHE A 106 12.35 -5.51 7.72
CA PHE A 106 12.40 -4.07 7.97
C PHE A 106 10.99 -3.48 7.80
N VAL A 107 10.60 -2.65 8.74
CA VAL A 107 9.36 -1.90 8.72
C VAL A 107 9.70 -0.42 8.64
N THR A 108 9.30 0.22 7.57
CA THR A 108 9.59 1.64 7.32
C THR A 108 8.75 2.57 8.19
N ARG A 109 7.56 2.14 8.57
CA ARG A 109 6.61 2.92 9.36
C ARG A 109 5.67 2.01 10.14
N ASN A 110 5.44 2.36 11.38
CA ASN A 110 4.46 1.75 12.29
C ASN A 110 3.33 2.73 12.61
N ASN A 111 2.41 2.32 13.46
CA ASN A 111 1.34 3.16 14.01
C ASN A 111 0.40 3.72 12.95
N PHE A 112 0.02 2.89 11.99
CA PHE A 112 -0.91 3.31 10.94
C PHE A 112 -1.85 2.20 10.51
N ARG A 113 -2.93 2.60 9.89
CA ARG A 113 -3.77 1.76 9.03
C ARG A 113 -3.92 2.42 7.66
N ARG A 114 -4.06 1.58 6.64
CA ARG A 114 -4.12 2.02 5.26
C ARG A 114 -5.19 1.27 4.49
N LEU A 115 -5.97 2.01 3.71
CA LEU A 115 -6.98 1.49 2.79
C LEU A 115 -6.63 1.93 1.37
N GLU A 116 -6.69 0.98 0.43
CA GLU A 116 -6.37 1.22 -0.99
C GLU A 116 -7.38 0.52 -1.89
N PRO A 117 -8.55 1.11 -2.17
CA PRO A 117 -9.43 0.67 -3.24
C PRO A 117 -8.92 1.18 -4.60
N ARG A 118 -9.10 0.34 -5.61
CA ARG A 118 -8.90 0.69 -7.02
C ARG A 118 -9.99 0.08 -7.87
N PHE A 119 -10.39 0.81 -8.90
CA PHE A 119 -11.30 0.35 -9.92
C PHE A 119 -10.76 0.74 -11.29
N GLY A 120 -10.82 -0.18 -12.25
CA GLY A 120 -10.36 0.03 -13.61
C GLY A 120 -11.35 -0.51 -14.62
N TRP A 121 -11.48 0.21 -15.74
CA TRP A 121 -12.29 -0.15 -16.88
C TRP A 121 -11.47 -0.04 -18.17
N ALA A 122 -11.33 -1.14 -18.87
CA ALA A 122 -10.51 -1.26 -20.07
C ALA A 122 -11.32 -1.80 -21.26
N PRO A 123 -12.21 -0.98 -21.86
CA PRO A 123 -13.03 -1.43 -22.97
C PRO A 123 -12.19 -1.70 -24.21
N ARG A 124 -12.59 -2.73 -24.95
CA ARG A 124 -12.10 -3.02 -26.29
C ARG A 124 -13.06 -2.42 -27.30
N THR A 125 -12.53 -1.88 -28.39
CA THR A 125 -13.31 -1.24 -29.46
C THR A 125 -13.15 -2.01 -30.77
N PRO A 126 -13.85 -3.14 -30.95
CA PRO A 126 -13.68 -4.00 -32.14
C PRO A 126 -13.97 -3.30 -33.47
N SER A 127 -14.76 -2.23 -33.45
CA SER A 127 -15.07 -1.40 -34.63
C SER A 127 -13.90 -0.54 -35.12
N LEU A 128 -12.87 -0.34 -34.30
CA LEU A 128 -11.71 0.48 -34.63
C LEU A 128 -10.46 -0.41 -34.74
N SER A 129 -10.12 -0.83 -35.96
CA SER A 129 -9.04 -1.78 -36.22
C SER A 129 -7.63 -1.30 -35.81
N TRP A 130 -7.45 -0.01 -35.59
CA TRP A 130 -6.19 0.60 -35.13
C TRP A 130 -6.08 0.73 -33.62
N LEU A 131 -7.23 0.69 -32.89
CA LEU A 131 -7.32 0.84 -31.46
C LEU A 131 -7.53 -0.52 -30.79
N ARG A 132 -6.57 -0.94 -30.00
CA ARG A 132 -6.59 -2.22 -29.30
C ARG A 132 -7.42 -2.14 -28.02
N ARG A 133 -7.20 -1.10 -27.20
CA ARG A 133 -7.83 -0.96 -25.89
C ARG A 133 -7.77 0.49 -25.42
N LEU A 134 -8.80 0.89 -24.72
CA LEU A 134 -8.76 2.05 -23.83
C LEU A 134 -8.60 1.58 -22.40
N ASP A 135 -8.03 2.43 -21.54
CA ASP A 135 -7.84 2.15 -20.11
C ASP A 135 -8.18 3.38 -19.28
N PHE A 136 -9.07 3.20 -18.34
CA PHE A 136 -9.48 4.21 -17.37
C PHE A 136 -9.38 3.58 -15.98
N SER A 137 -8.83 4.30 -15.01
CA SER A 137 -8.84 3.81 -13.64
C SER A 137 -8.83 4.92 -12.61
N VAL A 138 -9.38 4.61 -11.46
CA VAL A 138 -9.29 5.42 -10.25
C VAL A 138 -8.73 4.57 -9.12
N GLN A 139 -7.78 5.12 -8.42
CA GLN A 139 -7.22 4.54 -7.20
C GLN A 139 -7.28 5.59 -6.10
N PHE A 140 -7.74 5.15 -4.95
CA PHE A 140 -7.68 5.92 -3.72
C PHE A 140 -6.73 5.22 -2.75
N ARG A 141 -5.98 5.99 -1.99
CA ARG A 141 -5.17 5.50 -0.87
C ARG A 141 -5.33 6.46 0.29
N GLU A 142 -5.61 5.91 1.46
CA GLU A 142 -5.68 6.69 2.69
C GLU A 142 -4.89 5.97 3.78
N MET A 143 -3.99 6.70 4.40
CA MET A 143 -3.22 6.24 5.53
C MET A 143 -3.51 7.13 6.74
N VAL A 144 -4.01 6.49 7.79
CA VAL A 144 -4.44 7.14 9.02
C VAL A 144 -3.55 6.70 10.18
N SER A 145 -3.14 7.63 11.02
CA SER A 145 -2.43 7.31 12.25
C SER A 145 -3.34 6.61 13.25
N LEU A 146 -2.81 5.63 13.99
CA LEU A 146 -3.52 5.00 15.10
C LEU A 146 -3.46 5.85 16.38
N SER A 147 -2.56 6.83 16.43
CA SER A 147 -2.44 7.76 17.56
C SER A 147 -3.56 8.79 17.49
N SER A 148 -4.36 8.88 18.55
CA SER A 148 -5.43 9.90 18.68
C SER A 148 -4.91 11.33 18.74
N ALA A 149 -3.64 11.52 19.08
CA ALA A 149 -2.99 12.83 19.13
C ALA A 149 -2.45 13.31 17.78
N PHE A 150 -2.51 12.48 16.73
CA PHE A 150 -2.01 12.86 15.41
C PHE A 150 -2.96 13.85 14.74
N PRO A 151 -2.51 15.05 14.35
CA PRO A 151 -3.37 16.15 13.97
C PRO A 151 -3.72 16.22 12.47
N GLY A 152 -3.48 15.23 11.68
CA GLY A 152 -3.81 15.26 10.23
C GLY A 152 -5.30 15.51 9.93
N ALA A 153 -5.65 15.59 8.65
CA ALA A 153 -7.03 15.78 8.21
C ALA A 153 -7.96 14.64 8.67
N ASP A 154 -9.25 14.91 8.74
CA ASP A 154 -10.24 13.88 9.05
C ASP A 154 -10.21 12.75 8.04
N PRO A 155 -10.29 11.48 8.49
CA PRO A 155 -10.35 10.32 7.60
C PRO A 155 -11.63 10.32 6.75
N TYR A 156 -11.52 9.95 5.46
CA TYR A 156 -12.69 9.79 4.59
C TYR A 156 -13.33 8.41 4.72
N LEU A 157 -12.54 7.35 4.55
CA LEU A 157 -13.07 5.99 4.50
C LEU A 157 -12.72 5.19 5.74
N LEU A 158 -11.57 5.41 6.31
CA LEU A 158 -11.09 4.59 7.42
C LEU A 158 -11.66 4.99 8.76
N GLY A 159 -12.23 6.13 8.95
CA GLY A 159 -12.63 6.60 10.26
C GLY A 159 -11.60 6.23 11.35
N GLY A 160 -11.49 6.88 12.45
CA GLY A 160 -10.58 6.41 13.44
C GLY A 160 -10.14 7.39 14.53
N ARG A 161 -9.12 6.97 15.29
CA ARG A 161 -8.65 7.72 16.46
C ARG A 161 -7.70 8.86 16.10
N GLY A 162 -6.92 8.70 15.02
CA GLY A 162 -5.97 9.71 14.55
C GLY A 162 -6.38 10.34 13.24
N GLY A 163 -5.70 11.41 12.85
CA GLY A 163 -5.90 12.06 11.57
C GLY A 163 -5.24 11.33 10.40
N THR A 164 -5.60 11.72 9.19
CA THR A 164 -4.99 11.25 7.94
C THR A 164 -3.57 11.79 7.83
N ALA A 165 -2.62 10.87 7.72
CA ALA A 165 -1.21 11.20 7.48
C ALA A 165 -0.91 11.37 5.99
N GLU A 166 -1.51 10.52 5.16
CA GLU A 166 -1.36 10.57 3.71
C GLU A 166 -2.69 10.21 3.06
N ARG A 167 -3.05 10.91 2.00
CA ARG A 167 -4.22 10.61 1.17
C ARG A 167 -3.87 10.88 -0.29
N GLN A 168 -4.15 9.91 -1.15
CA GLN A 168 -3.85 10.03 -2.57
C GLN A 168 -5.06 9.61 -3.40
N TRP A 169 -5.41 10.44 -4.37
CA TRP A 169 -6.27 10.11 -5.48
C TRP A 169 -5.42 10.04 -6.75
N GLN A 170 -5.49 8.94 -7.44
CA GLN A 170 -4.84 8.77 -8.73
C GLN A 170 -5.89 8.38 -9.78
N PHE A 171 -5.94 9.15 -10.85
CA PHE A 171 -6.84 8.95 -11.98
C PHE A 171 -5.98 8.63 -13.20
N ASN A 172 -6.22 7.48 -13.83
CA ASN A 172 -5.86 7.30 -15.22
C ASN A 172 -7.04 7.80 -16.06
N LEU A 173 -6.93 9.03 -16.53
CA LEU A 173 -7.99 9.74 -17.25
C LEU A 173 -8.20 9.16 -18.64
N LEU A 174 -7.12 8.69 -19.27
CA LEU A 174 -7.14 8.06 -20.57
C LEU A 174 -5.83 7.28 -20.78
N GLY A 175 -5.95 5.98 -20.97
CA GLY A 175 -4.89 5.13 -21.51
C GLY A 175 -5.32 4.64 -22.88
N VAL A 176 -4.40 4.66 -23.85
CA VAL A 176 -4.63 4.21 -25.23
C VAL A 176 -3.56 3.23 -25.63
N ASP A 177 -3.96 2.02 -25.95
CA ASP A 177 -3.11 1.02 -26.59
C ASP A 177 -3.53 0.84 -28.05
N LEU A 178 -2.58 1.03 -28.97
CA LEU A 178 -2.80 0.88 -30.40
C LEU A 178 -2.38 -0.52 -30.88
N GLU A 179 -2.97 -1.01 -31.96
CA GLU A 179 -2.58 -2.28 -32.59
C GLU A 179 -1.13 -2.26 -33.13
N SER A 180 -0.60 -1.07 -33.43
CA SER A 180 0.81 -0.87 -33.77
C SER A 180 1.78 -1.17 -32.61
N GLY A 181 1.27 -1.23 -31.37
CA GLY A 181 2.05 -1.31 -30.13
C GLY A 181 2.49 0.04 -29.59
N ASP A 182 2.07 1.14 -30.24
CA ASP A 182 2.19 2.48 -29.68
C ASP A 182 1.13 2.69 -28.60
N GLY A 183 1.32 3.68 -27.75
CA GLY A 183 0.34 4.03 -26.73
C GLY A 183 0.65 5.34 -26.05
N PHE A 184 -0.32 5.87 -25.34
CA PHE A 184 -0.13 7.00 -24.44
C PHE A 184 -1.08 6.93 -23.26
N ASP A 185 -0.69 7.59 -22.18
CA ASP A 185 -1.44 7.67 -20.93
C ASP A 185 -1.51 9.12 -20.45
N VAL A 186 -2.67 9.48 -19.90
CA VAL A 186 -2.89 10.77 -19.22
C VAL A 186 -3.33 10.48 -17.80
N THR A 187 -2.52 10.88 -16.84
CA THR A 187 -2.80 10.67 -15.42
C THR A 187 -2.88 11.98 -14.66
N ALA A 188 -3.71 12.01 -13.64
CA ALA A 188 -3.78 13.07 -12.65
C ALA A 188 -3.69 12.45 -11.26
N THR A 189 -2.84 13.00 -10.41
CA THR A 189 -2.65 12.54 -9.05
C THR A 189 -2.77 13.71 -8.09
N GLN A 190 -3.64 13.58 -7.09
CA GLN A 190 -3.69 14.46 -5.94
C GLN A 190 -3.12 13.75 -4.74
N THR A 191 -2.12 14.33 -4.11
CA THR A 191 -1.54 13.84 -2.86
C THR A 191 -1.72 14.87 -1.77
N TYR A 192 -2.35 14.45 -0.68
CA TYR A 192 -2.36 15.14 0.60
C TYR A 192 -1.36 14.43 1.53
N GLU A 193 -0.54 15.21 2.22
CA GLU A 193 0.41 14.75 3.22
C GLU A 193 0.41 15.70 4.40
N TYR A 194 0.37 15.15 5.62
CA TYR A 194 0.59 15.88 6.85
C TYR A 194 1.99 15.59 7.38
N LEU A 195 2.79 16.65 7.51
CA LEU A 195 4.11 16.59 8.14
C LEU A 195 3.99 16.98 9.62
N ASP A 196 4.31 16.06 10.50
CA ASP A 196 4.28 16.28 11.97
C ASP A 196 5.54 16.99 12.52
N ARG A 197 6.59 17.02 11.71
CA ARG A 197 7.89 17.67 12.05
C ARG A 197 8.56 18.25 10.82
N GLU A 198 9.50 19.18 11.09
CA GLU A 198 10.33 19.77 10.04
C GLU A 198 11.11 18.68 9.29
N PHE A 199 11.10 18.78 7.97
CA PHE A 199 11.80 17.91 7.06
C PHE A 199 12.76 18.71 6.17
N SER A 200 14.01 18.28 6.07
CA SER A 200 15.04 18.92 5.23
C SER A 200 15.46 17.93 4.13
N PRO A 201 14.93 18.06 2.90
CA PRO A 201 15.28 17.17 1.78
C PRO A 201 16.68 17.42 1.22
N SER A 202 17.23 18.61 1.42
CA SER A 202 18.58 19.00 1.00
C SER A 202 19.10 20.17 1.85
N ASP A 203 20.40 20.42 1.79
CA ASP A 203 21.02 21.53 2.49
C ASP A 203 20.37 22.88 2.14
N GLY A 204 19.95 23.62 3.15
CA GLY A 204 19.34 24.94 3.02
C GLY A 204 17.84 24.95 2.69
N LEU A 205 17.21 23.79 2.41
CA LEU A 205 15.78 23.70 2.20
C LEU A 205 15.10 23.06 3.42
N ARG A 206 14.13 23.78 3.99
CA ARG A 206 13.32 23.31 5.12
C ARG A 206 11.85 23.35 4.77
N ILE A 207 11.15 22.26 5.05
CA ILE A 207 9.70 22.17 4.92
C ILE A 207 9.13 22.13 6.34
N THR A 208 8.27 23.08 6.65
CA THR A 208 7.66 23.22 7.98
C THR A 208 6.60 22.17 8.23
N PRO A 209 6.29 21.84 9.49
CA PRO A 209 5.12 21.01 9.80
C PRO A 209 3.83 21.65 9.27
N GLY A 210 2.90 20.84 8.81
CA GLY A 210 1.61 21.28 8.28
C GLY A 210 1.02 20.40 7.21
N ASP A 211 -0.08 20.87 6.63
CA ASP A 211 -0.82 20.21 5.57
C ASP A 211 -0.30 20.62 4.20
N TYR A 212 -0.06 19.63 3.36
CA TYR A 212 0.38 19.83 1.98
C TYR A 212 -0.53 19.08 1.03
N THR A 213 -1.02 19.78 0.01
CA THR A 213 -1.79 19.16 -1.09
C THR A 213 -1.12 19.51 -2.41
N ILE A 214 -0.76 18.48 -3.17
CA ILE A 214 -0.03 18.59 -4.42
C ILE A 214 -0.85 17.92 -5.51
N TRP A 215 -0.93 18.58 -6.68
CA TRP A 215 -1.45 18.00 -7.90
C TRP A 215 -0.32 17.74 -8.88
N GLU A 216 -0.28 16.54 -9.42
CA GLU A 216 0.63 16.14 -10.49
C GLU A 216 -0.18 15.69 -11.70
N TYR A 217 0.18 16.22 -12.86
CA TYR A 217 -0.39 15.81 -14.15
C TYR A 217 0.73 15.25 -15.01
N ARG A 218 0.50 14.07 -15.57
CA ARG A 218 1.48 13.40 -16.40
C ARG A 218 0.84 12.97 -17.70
N ILE A 219 1.52 13.28 -18.81
CA ILE A 219 1.26 12.72 -20.12
C ILE A 219 2.48 11.89 -20.48
N PHE A 220 2.26 10.62 -20.80
CA PHE A 220 3.32 9.70 -21.16
C PHE A 220 2.98 9.03 -22.47
N GLY A 221 3.92 9.03 -23.41
CA GLY A 221 3.80 8.38 -24.71
C GLY A 221 4.88 7.34 -24.94
N ARG A 222 4.53 6.29 -25.66
CA ARG A 222 5.50 5.28 -26.10
C ARG A 222 5.23 4.85 -27.54
N THR A 223 6.29 4.64 -28.28
CA THR A 223 6.21 3.97 -29.58
C THR A 223 6.58 2.49 -29.44
N SER A 224 6.08 1.67 -30.35
CA SER A 224 6.35 0.23 -30.36
C SER A 224 7.86 -0.07 -30.42
N GLY A 225 8.33 -0.96 -29.55
CA GLY A 225 9.71 -1.45 -29.57
C GLY A 225 10.08 -2.28 -30.83
N ARG A 226 9.09 -2.58 -31.70
CA ARG A 226 9.32 -3.24 -33.00
C ARG A 226 9.81 -2.26 -34.07
N ARG A 227 9.76 -0.95 -33.82
CA ARG A 227 10.27 0.07 -34.74
C ARG A 227 11.80 0.13 -34.67
N ARG A 228 12.43 0.56 -35.75
CA ARG A 228 13.89 0.77 -35.79
C ARG A 228 14.37 1.82 -34.79
N VAL A 229 13.49 2.76 -34.45
CA VAL A 229 13.69 3.77 -33.40
C VAL A 229 12.45 3.74 -32.54
N SER A 230 12.61 3.50 -31.24
CA SER A 230 11.55 3.59 -30.25
C SER A 230 11.78 4.80 -29.34
N LEU A 231 10.72 5.53 -29.05
CA LEU A 231 10.71 6.70 -28.18
C LEU A 231 9.73 6.47 -27.04
N TYR A 232 10.05 7.01 -25.88
CA TYR A 232 9.17 7.06 -24.72
C TYR A 232 9.43 8.33 -23.92
N GLY A 233 8.40 8.93 -23.32
CA GLY A 233 8.50 10.16 -22.54
C GLY A 233 7.15 10.66 -22.07
#